data_9e7703d04e22e53a31fb46cbcb8d46e1
#
_entry.id   9e7703d04e22e53a31fb46cbcb8d46e1
#
_cell.length_a   1.000
_cell.length_b   1.000
_cell.length_c   1.000
_cell.angle_alpha   90.00
_cell.angle_beta   90.00
_cell.angle_gamma   90.00
#
_symmetry.space_group_name_H-M   'P 1'
#
loop_
_entity.id
_entity.type
_entity.pdbx_description
1 polymer ?
#
loop_
_entity_poly.entity_id
_entity_poly.type
_entity_poly.pdbx_seq_one_letter_code
_entity_poly.pdbx_strand_id
1 'polypeptide(L)'
;MRQNYFKNAALLTGSDVVLRLAGMGLRIWLANALGGAGMGLYQLVLAVYGLFVTLATAGISVAATRLLTEELSRDKAAAHGMLVRLVLAGLGLGGLAMVAQLATAGLAAKWWLGDVRAAAALRTSALGLPWMAISAVLRGFFLARRRVEPNVLSQLAEQTVRIAAVVWALTRTQGWPDGSRCALVLAATALSEAVSTVLMVLFYRREAARCFGSTAPCPPREVSRRLWEILWPVEGGRALSSALHTAENMLVPACL
;
A
#
# COMPACT_ATOMS: atom_id res chain seq x y z
N MET A 1 30.25 5.48 -10.48
CA MET A 1 28.84 5.93 -10.36
C MET A 1 27.92 5.26 -11.39
N ARG A 2 28.25 5.18 -12.69
CA ARG A 2 27.41 4.56 -13.74
C ARG A 2 27.01 3.10 -13.45
N GLN A 3 27.91 2.28 -12.96
CA GLN A 3 27.70 0.85 -12.71
C GLN A 3 26.62 0.57 -11.65
N ASN A 4 26.51 1.42 -10.62
CA ASN A 4 25.48 1.27 -9.58
C ASN A 4 24.08 1.66 -10.08
N TYR A 5 23.96 2.58 -11.05
CA TYR A 5 22.69 2.95 -11.67
C TYR A 5 22.10 1.79 -12.49
N PHE A 6 22.91 1.17 -13.35
CA PHE A 6 22.47 0.02 -14.15
C PHE A 6 22.07 -1.16 -13.27
N LYS A 7 22.85 -1.45 -12.20
CA LYS A 7 22.54 -2.50 -11.25
C LYS A 7 21.21 -2.25 -10.54
N ASN A 8 20.99 -1.02 -10.04
CA ASN A 8 19.76 -0.66 -9.35
C ASN A 8 18.55 -0.67 -10.29
N ALA A 9 18.71 -0.19 -11.53
CA ALA A 9 17.65 -0.23 -12.53
C ALA A 9 17.30 -1.68 -12.91
N ALA A 10 18.30 -2.52 -13.17
CA ALA A 10 18.10 -3.92 -13.50
C ALA A 10 17.45 -4.70 -12.35
N LEU A 11 17.84 -4.41 -11.10
CA LEU A 11 17.26 -5.01 -9.90
C LEU A 11 15.79 -4.62 -9.72
N LEU A 12 15.45 -3.34 -9.93
CA LEU A 12 14.05 -2.87 -9.88
C LEU A 12 13.22 -3.50 -10.98
N THR A 13 13.68 -3.42 -12.23
CA THR A 13 12.92 -3.97 -13.38
C THR A 13 12.77 -5.49 -13.26
N GLY A 14 13.84 -6.19 -12.89
CA GLY A 14 13.81 -7.65 -12.71
C GLY A 14 12.86 -8.06 -11.58
N SER A 15 12.90 -7.36 -10.44
CA SER A 15 11.99 -7.63 -9.33
C SER A 15 10.53 -7.34 -9.70
N ASP A 16 10.26 -6.25 -10.42
CA ASP A 16 8.91 -5.92 -10.86
C ASP A 16 8.32 -6.98 -11.78
N VAL A 17 9.12 -7.52 -12.71
CA VAL A 17 8.70 -8.63 -13.58
C VAL A 17 8.36 -9.86 -12.75
N VAL A 18 9.23 -10.25 -11.83
CA VAL A 18 9.01 -11.43 -10.97
C VAL A 18 7.74 -11.25 -10.13
N LEU A 19 7.55 -10.07 -9.52
CA LEU A 19 6.38 -9.77 -8.70
C LEU A 19 5.08 -9.78 -9.53
N ARG A 20 5.11 -9.27 -10.76
CA ARG A 20 3.96 -9.31 -11.68
C ARG A 20 3.60 -10.72 -12.09
N LEU A 21 4.59 -11.54 -12.43
CA LEU A 21 4.37 -12.95 -12.78
C LEU A 21 3.82 -13.75 -11.61
N ALA A 22 4.38 -13.55 -10.40
CA ALA A 22 3.89 -14.18 -9.18
C ALA A 22 2.45 -13.73 -8.84
N GLY A 23 2.15 -12.44 -9.00
CA GLY A 23 0.81 -11.89 -8.81
C GLY A 23 -0.20 -12.43 -9.81
N MET A 24 0.20 -12.58 -11.09
CA MET A 24 -0.64 -13.17 -12.13
C MET A 24 -0.91 -14.65 -11.85
N GLY A 25 0.11 -15.42 -11.47
CA GLY A 25 -0.05 -16.82 -11.05
C GLY A 25 -1.00 -16.98 -9.88
N LEU A 26 -0.86 -16.13 -8.85
CA LEU A 26 -1.79 -16.13 -7.71
C LEU A 26 -3.23 -15.78 -8.14
N ARG A 27 -3.41 -14.83 -9.06
CA ARG A 27 -4.75 -14.44 -9.56
C ARG A 27 -5.42 -15.59 -10.34
N ILE A 28 -4.67 -16.30 -11.19
CA ILE A 28 -5.17 -17.47 -11.92
C ILE A 28 -5.56 -18.57 -10.94
N TRP A 29 -4.72 -18.85 -9.95
CA TRP A 29 -5.02 -19.85 -8.92
C TRP A 29 -6.25 -19.46 -8.09
N LEU A 30 -6.36 -18.18 -7.69
CA LEU A 30 -7.53 -17.63 -6.99
C LEU A 30 -8.83 -17.81 -7.79
N ALA A 31 -8.80 -17.53 -9.11
CA ALA A 31 -9.97 -17.70 -9.97
C ALA A 31 -10.47 -19.14 -9.98
N ASN A 32 -9.55 -20.11 -10.01
CA ASN A 32 -9.89 -21.53 -9.94
C ASN A 32 -10.37 -21.93 -8.53
N ALA A 33 -9.77 -21.37 -7.47
CA ALA A 33 -10.11 -21.74 -6.10
C ALA A 33 -11.44 -21.13 -5.62
N LEU A 34 -11.72 -19.86 -5.97
CA LEU A 34 -12.95 -19.14 -5.57
C LEU A 34 -14.13 -19.41 -6.52
N GLY A 35 -13.86 -19.83 -7.77
CA GLY A 35 -14.86 -19.93 -8.82
C GLY A 35 -15.30 -18.55 -9.37
N GLY A 36 -16.20 -18.56 -10.36
CA GLY A 36 -16.61 -17.33 -11.04
C GLY A 36 -17.27 -16.29 -10.13
N ALA A 37 -18.24 -16.73 -9.31
CA ALA A 37 -18.98 -15.85 -8.40
C ALA A 37 -18.06 -15.23 -7.31
N GLY A 38 -17.22 -16.08 -6.68
CA GLY A 38 -16.28 -15.61 -5.66
C GLY A 38 -15.21 -14.68 -6.23
N MET A 39 -14.73 -14.93 -7.44
CA MET A 39 -13.75 -14.06 -8.11
C MET A 39 -14.37 -12.73 -8.53
N GLY A 40 -15.62 -12.72 -8.98
CA GLY A 40 -16.38 -11.50 -9.27
C GLY A 40 -16.52 -10.63 -8.01
N LEU A 41 -16.94 -11.21 -6.89
CA LEU A 41 -17.03 -10.52 -5.59
C LEU A 41 -15.66 -9.95 -5.18
N TYR A 42 -14.59 -10.74 -5.29
CA TYR A 42 -13.22 -10.30 -4.97
C TYR A 42 -12.78 -9.09 -5.80
N GLN A 43 -13.03 -9.08 -7.11
CA GLN A 43 -12.66 -7.96 -7.98
C GLN A 43 -13.45 -6.68 -7.66
N LEU A 44 -14.75 -6.81 -7.36
CA LEU A 44 -15.58 -5.68 -6.94
C LEU A 44 -15.06 -5.06 -5.63
N VAL A 45 -14.71 -5.89 -4.64
CA VAL A 45 -14.11 -5.42 -3.39
C VAL A 45 -12.76 -4.75 -3.64
N LEU A 46 -11.91 -5.30 -4.51
CA LEU A 46 -10.63 -4.68 -4.86
C LEU A 46 -10.78 -3.32 -5.54
N ALA A 47 -11.82 -3.11 -6.35
CA ALA A 47 -12.08 -1.82 -6.98
C ALA A 47 -12.34 -0.73 -5.93
N VAL A 48 -13.21 -1.01 -4.95
CA VAL A 48 -13.48 -0.08 -3.84
C VAL A 48 -12.25 0.10 -2.95
N TYR A 49 -11.59 -1.00 -2.57
CA TYR A 49 -10.37 -0.97 -1.76
C TYR A 49 -9.26 -0.15 -2.42
N GLY A 50 -9.07 -0.29 -3.75
CA GLY A 50 -8.08 0.47 -4.52
C GLY A 50 -8.23 1.97 -4.44
N LEU A 51 -9.46 2.48 -4.33
CA LEU A 51 -9.73 3.90 -4.11
C LEU A 51 -9.16 4.34 -2.76
N PHE A 52 -9.44 3.62 -1.68
CA PHE A 52 -8.93 3.95 -0.34
C PHE A 52 -7.41 3.77 -0.24
N VAL A 53 -6.84 2.77 -0.91
CA VAL A 53 -5.38 2.61 -1.03
C VAL A 53 -4.74 3.83 -1.69
N THR A 54 -5.34 4.33 -2.77
CA THR A 54 -4.85 5.53 -3.46
C THR A 54 -4.88 6.74 -2.52
N LEU A 55 -5.98 6.96 -1.82
CA LEU A 55 -6.12 8.03 -0.82
C LEU A 55 -5.13 7.91 0.34
N ALA A 56 -4.78 6.69 0.74
CA ALA A 56 -3.86 6.46 1.86
C ALA A 56 -2.38 6.63 1.47
N THR A 57 -2.00 6.38 0.21
CA THR A 57 -0.58 6.16 -0.14
C THR A 57 -0.02 7.09 -1.21
N ALA A 58 -0.86 7.61 -2.11
CA ALA A 58 -0.38 8.22 -3.35
C ALA A 58 0.41 9.51 -3.13
N GLY A 59 -0.13 10.47 -2.42
CA GLY A 59 0.52 11.75 -2.18
C GLY A 59 1.66 11.63 -1.19
N ILE A 60 1.49 10.81 -0.14
CA ILE A 60 2.52 10.67 0.90
C ILE A 60 3.82 10.03 0.36
N SER A 61 3.71 9.10 -0.59
CA SER A 61 4.89 8.47 -1.23
C SER A 61 5.71 9.47 -2.05
N VAL A 62 5.02 10.32 -2.83
CA VAL A 62 5.67 11.38 -3.64
C VAL A 62 6.27 12.45 -2.74
N ALA A 63 5.51 12.92 -1.74
CA ALA A 63 5.98 13.90 -0.78
C ALA A 63 7.22 13.39 0.00
N ALA A 64 7.18 12.12 0.45
CA ALA A 64 8.29 11.51 1.16
C ALA A 64 9.56 11.48 0.31
N THR A 65 9.47 11.01 -0.94
CA THR A 65 10.63 10.92 -1.83
C THR A 65 11.22 12.32 -2.10
N ARG A 66 10.37 13.29 -2.42
CA ARG A 66 10.81 14.65 -2.77
C ARG A 66 11.41 15.39 -1.59
N LEU A 67 10.66 15.51 -0.49
CA LEU A 67 11.08 16.27 0.69
C LEU A 67 12.32 15.66 1.35
N LEU A 68 12.38 14.34 1.45
CA LEU A 68 13.56 13.67 2.02
C LEU A 68 14.79 13.79 1.13
N THR A 69 14.63 13.81 -0.20
CA THR A 69 15.77 14.05 -1.11
C THR A 69 16.34 15.46 -0.92
N GLU A 70 15.47 16.46 -0.77
CA GLU A 70 15.88 17.86 -0.53
C GLU A 70 16.58 18.00 0.83
N GLU A 71 15.98 17.49 1.92
CA GLU A 71 16.51 17.67 3.27
C GLU A 71 17.77 16.83 3.54
N LEU A 72 17.87 15.61 3.01
CA LEU A 72 19.08 14.78 3.16
C LEU A 72 20.33 15.41 2.55
N SER A 73 20.16 16.32 1.58
CA SER A 73 21.26 17.05 0.97
C SER A 73 21.68 18.30 1.78
N ARG A 74 20.80 18.79 2.66
CA ARG A 74 21.01 20.02 3.44
C ARG A 74 21.44 19.73 4.88
N ASP A 75 20.60 19.03 5.63
CA ASP A 75 20.83 18.74 7.05
C ASP A 75 20.21 17.38 7.44
N LYS A 76 21.03 16.52 8.03
CA LYS A 76 20.59 15.18 8.48
C LYS A 76 19.61 15.24 9.66
N ALA A 77 19.75 16.22 10.56
CA ALA A 77 18.86 16.39 11.70
C ALA A 77 17.45 16.80 11.23
N ALA A 78 17.39 17.74 10.29
CA ALA A 78 16.14 18.17 9.66
C ALA A 78 15.50 17.02 8.88
N ALA A 79 16.27 16.23 8.14
CA ALA A 79 15.79 15.06 7.41
C ALA A 79 15.19 14.00 8.34
N HIS A 80 15.79 13.76 9.53
CA HIS A 80 15.23 12.85 10.54
C HIS A 80 13.88 13.38 11.08
N GLY A 81 13.83 14.66 11.44
CA GLY A 81 12.58 15.30 11.90
C GLY A 81 11.49 15.29 10.83
N MET A 82 11.87 15.51 9.55
CA MET A 82 10.98 15.41 8.40
C MET A 82 10.39 14.01 8.27
N LEU A 83 11.22 12.97 8.33
CA LEU A 83 10.77 11.58 8.20
C LEU A 83 9.77 11.20 9.29
N VAL A 84 10.03 11.56 10.56
CA VAL A 84 9.08 11.30 11.66
C VAL A 84 7.72 11.93 11.38
N ARG A 85 7.68 13.17 10.90
CA ARG A 85 6.42 13.84 10.53
C ARG A 85 5.73 13.19 9.34
N LEU A 86 6.48 12.76 8.32
CA LEU A 86 5.93 12.03 7.19
C LEU A 86 5.31 10.69 7.62
N VAL A 87 5.94 9.98 8.55
CA VAL A 87 5.39 8.74 9.11
C VAL A 87 4.10 9.01 9.90
N LEU A 88 4.08 10.08 10.72
CA LEU A 88 2.88 10.48 11.45
C LEU A 88 1.75 10.91 10.50
N ALA A 89 2.06 11.69 9.46
CA ALA A 89 1.11 12.09 8.44
C ALA A 89 0.58 10.87 7.66
N GLY A 90 1.47 9.95 7.27
CA GLY A 90 1.08 8.68 6.63
C GLY A 90 0.17 7.84 7.51
N LEU A 91 0.51 7.70 8.79
CA LEU A 91 -0.34 7.00 9.77
C LEU A 91 -1.71 7.68 9.91
N GLY A 92 -1.74 9.01 9.94
CA GLY A 92 -2.97 9.81 9.97
C GLY A 92 -3.84 9.61 8.74
N LEU A 93 -3.25 9.70 7.53
CA LEU A 93 -3.97 9.47 6.26
C LEU A 93 -4.44 8.02 6.11
N GLY A 94 -3.57 7.06 6.41
CA GLY A 94 -3.93 5.64 6.38
C GLY A 94 -5.00 5.29 7.41
N GLY A 95 -4.92 5.87 8.62
CA GLY A 95 -5.94 5.73 9.66
C GLY A 95 -7.27 6.36 9.27
N LEU A 96 -7.25 7.56 8.69
CA LEU A 96 -8.44 8.23 8.16
C LEU A 96 -9.10 7.41 7.05
N ALA A 97 -8.31 6.92 6.09
CA ALA A 97 -8.79 6.06 5.01
C ALA A 97 -9.38 4.75 5.56
N MET A 98 -8.76 4.14 6.58
CA MET A 98 -9.28 2.96 7.27
C MET A 98 -10.65 3.24 7.91
N VAL A 99 -10.76 4.32 8.69
CA VAL A 99 -12.02 4.70 9.34
C VAL A 99 -13.10 5.01 8.30
N ALA A 100 -12.77 5.75 7.25
CA ALA A 100 -13.68 6.04 6.16
C ALA A 100 -14.16 4.77 5.45
N GLN A 101 -13.26 3.82 5.16
CA GLN A 101 -13.62 2.54 4.55
C GLN A 101 -14.48 1.70 5.49
N LEU A 102 -14.16 1.61 6.78
CA LEU A 102 -14.97 0.89 7.78
C LEU A 102 -16.38 1.47 7.89
N ALA A 103 -16.50 2.80 7.95
CA ALA A 103 -17.78 3.50 8.03
C ALA A 103 -18.64 3.31 6.77
N THR A 104 -18.01 3.32 5.59
CA THR A 104 -18.71 3.21 4.30
C THR A 104 -18.86 1.77 3.82
N ALA A 105 -18.21 0.78 4.42
CA ALA A 105 -18.20 -0.61 3.96
C ALA A 105 -19.60 -1.22 3.80
N GLY A 106 -20.52 -0.96 4.73
CA GLY A 106 -21.89 -1.43 4.67
C GLY A 106 -22.71 -0.77 3.57
N LEU A 107 -22.54 0.54 3.39
CA LEU A 107 -23.19 1.31 2.33
C LEU A 107 -22.64 0.90 0.96
N ALA A 108 -21.32 0.80 0.82
CA ALA A 108 -20.67 0.37 -0.40
C ALA A 108 -21.11 -1.05 -0.82
N ALA A 109 -21.17 -1.98 0.13
CA ALA A 109 -21.62 -3.35 -0.13
C ALA A 109 -23.07 -3.39 -0.63
N LYS A 110 -23.97 -2.60 -0.02
CA LYS A 110 -25.40 -2.60 -0.35
C LYS A 110 -25.73 -1.81 -1.61
N TRP A 111 -25.17 -0.58 -1.74
CA TRP A 111 -25.57 0.37 -2.78
C TRP A 111 -24.68 0.33 -4.02
N TRP A 112 -23.38 0.03 -3.85
CA TRP A 112 -22.43 0.03 -4.96
C TRP A 112 -22.17 -1.36 -5.52
N LEU A 113 -22.01 -2.35 -4.63
CA LEU A 113 -21.67 -3.70 -5.03
C LEU A 113 -22.90 -4.62 -5.20
N GLY A 114 -24.06 -4.22 -4.64
CA GLY A 114 -25.28 -5.01 -4.68
C GLY A 114 -25.18 -6.35 -3.92
N ASP A 115 -24.08 -6.59 -3.21
CA ASP A 115 -23.83 -7.82 -2.46
C ASP A 115 -23.37 -7.54 -1.03
N VAL A 116 -24.23 -7.82 -0.06
CA VAL A 116 -23.96 -7.62 1.37
C VAL A 116 -22.78 -8.44 1.86
N ARG A 117 -22.42 -9.54 1.17
CA ARG A 117 -21.29 -10.41 1.50
C ARG A 117 -19.96 -9.67 1.37
N ALA A 118 -19.88 -8.63 0.52
CA ALA A 118 -18.71 -7.80 0.35
C ALA A 118 -18.35 -6.97 1.60
N ALA A 119 -19.32 -6.69 2.49
CA ALA A 119 -19.08 -5.83 3.65
C ALA A 119 -18.00 -6.37 4.59
N ALA A 120 -18.01 -7.69 4.83
CA ALA A 120 -16.98 -8.35 5.66
C ALA A 120 -15.60 -8.22 5.01
N ALA A 121 -15.50 -8.46 3.71
CA ALA A 121 -14.29 -8.36 2.93
C ALA A 121 -13.72 -6.92 2.90
N LEU A 122 -14.58 -5.89 2.72
CA LEU A 122 -14.19 -4.49 2.79
C LEU A 122 -13.69 -4.08 4.18
N ARG A 123 -14.35 -4.54 5.25
CA ARG A 123 -13.90 -4.26 6.63
C ARG A 123 -12.53 -4.88 6.91
N THR A 124 -12.31 -6.09 6.45
CA THR A 124 -11.05 -6.81 6.64
C THR A 124 -9.90 -6.14 5.88
N SER A 125 -10.14 -5.73 4.63
CA SER A 125 -9.11 -5.06 3.83
C SER A 125 -8.72 -3.68 4.40
N ALA A 126 -9.64 -2.98 5.06
CA ALA A 126 -9.36 -1.67 5.67
C ALA A 126 -8.20 -1.70 6.67
N LEU A 127 -7.99 -2.83 7.37
CA LEU A 127 -6.90 -2.99 8.33
C LEU A 127 -5.50 -2.91 7.70
N GLY A 128 -5.38 -3.12 6.40
CA GLY A 128 -4.13 -2.98 5.65
C GLY A 128 -3.69 -1.53 5.39
N LEU A 129 -4.64 -0.59 5.36
CA LEU A 129 -4.37 0.79 4.92
C LEU A 129 -3.30 1.54 5.74
N PRO A 130 -3.31 1.52 7.08
CA PRO A 130 -2.27 2.20 7.86
C PRO A 130 -0.87 1.60 7.60
N TRP A 131 -0.77 0.28 7.45
CA TRP A 131 0.49 -0.40 7.16
C TRP A 131 1.03 0.00 5.79
N MET A 132 0.17 0.04 4.77
CA MET A 132 0.54 0.51 3.44
C MET A 132 1.03 1.95 3.44
N ALA A 133 0.38 2.85 4.17
CA ALA A 133 0.77 4.25 4.25
C ALA A 133 2.15 4.42 4.91
N ILE A 134 2.43 3.71 6.01
CA ILE A 134 3.75 3.72 6.66
C ILE A 134 4.81 3.16 5.70
N SER A 135 4.55 2.02 5.06
CA SER A 135 5.50 1.42 4.13
C SER A 135 5.78 2.33 2.93
N ALA A 136 4.78 3.08 2.43
CA ALA A 136 4.94 4.04 1.36
C ALA A 136 5.93 5.17 1.72
N VAL A 137 5.86 5.70 2.94
CA VAL A 137 6.82 6.70 3.44
C VAL A 137 8.23 6.11 3.52
N LEU A 138 8.38 4.92 4.09
CA LEU A 138 9.69 4.27 4.24
C LEU A 138 10.30 3.89 2.87
N ARG A 139 9.49 3.45 1.92
CA ARG A 139 9.93 3.24 0.52
C ARG A 139 10.45 4.56 -0.08
N GLY A 140 9.74 5.67 0.15
CA GLY A 140 10.18 7.01 -0.25
C GLY A 140 11.53 7.40 0.35
N PHE A 141 11.78 7.09 1.62
CA PHE A 141 13.06 7.32 2.29
C PHE A 141 14.21 6.54 1.62
N PHE A 142 14.02 5.26 1.34
CA PHE A 142 15.07 4.46 0.68
C PHE A 142 15.32 4.90 -0.76
N LEU A 143 14.28 5.32 -1.49
CA LEU A 143 14.41 5.91 -2.82
C LEU A 143 15.18 7.23 -2.79
N ALA A 144 14.88 8.11 -1.83
CA ALA A 144 15.62 9.37 -1.63
C ALA A 144 17.12 9.11 -1.39
N ARG A 145 17.47 8.00 -0.74
CA ARG A 145 18.84 7.55 -0.51
C ARG A 145 19.45 6.75 -1.66
N ARG A 146 18.72 6.55 -2.75
CA ARG A 146 19.15 5.73 -3.88
C ARG A 146 19.48 4.28 -3.51
N ARG A 147 18.89 3.77 -2.42
CA ARG A 147 18.99 2.38 -2.00
C ARG A 147 17.68 1.65 -2.32
N VAL A 148 17.75 0.77 -3.29
CA VAL A 148 16.57 0.03 -3.79
C VAL A 148 16.44 -1.35 -3.18
N GLU A 149 17.53 -1.92 -2.65
CA GLU A 149 17.54 -3.29 -2.13
C GLU A 149 16.49 -3.52 -1.01
N PRO A 150 16.31 -2.63 0.01
CA PRO A 150 15.30 -2.82 1.03
C PRO A 150 13.88 -2.83 0.46
N ASN A 151 13.61 -1.98 -0.56
CA ASN A 151 12.31 -1.92 -1.21
C ASN A 151 11.99 -3.23 -1.94
N VAL A 152 12.95 -3.75 -2.70
CA VAL A 152 12.80 -5.02 -3.43
C VAL A 152 12.62 -6.19 -2.46
N LEU A 153 13.45 -6.28 -1.43
CA LEU A 153 13.37 -7.37 -0.44
C LEU A 153 12.03 -7.36 0.31
N SER A 154 11.54 -6.18 0.72
CA SER A 154 10.25 -6.08 1.42
C SER A 154 9.08 -6.47 0.51
N GLN A 155 9.11 -6.10 -0.78
CA GLN A 155 8.07 -6.47 -1.74
C GLN A 155 8.08 -7.96 -2.07
N LEU A 156 9.26 -8.57 -2.21
CA LEU A 156 9.38 -10.02 -2.40
C LEU A 156 8.88 -10.79 -1.19
N ALA A 157 9.24 -10.38 0.02
CA ALA A 157 8.75 -10.97 1.26
C ALA A 157 7.23 -10.82 1.40
N GLU A 158 6.69 -9.63 1.11
CA GLU A 158 5.26 -9.36 1.07
C GLU A 158 4.51 -10.32 0.14
N GLN A 159 5.00 -10.45 -1.09
CA GLN A 159 4.37 -11.32 -2.09
C GLN A 159 4.45 -12.80 -1.69
N THR A 160 5.59 -13.23 -1.13
CA THR A 160 5.75 -14.61 -0.66
C THR A 160 4.80 -14.92 0.50
N VAL A 161 4.72 -14.03 1.49
CA VAL A 161 3.80 -14.17 2.63
C VAL A 161 2.35 -14.14 2.15
N ARG A 162 2.01 -13.25 1.21
CA ARG A 162 0.67 -13.16 0.62
C ARG A 162 0.27 -14.47 -0.04
N ILE A 163 1.11 -15.01 -0.92
CA ILE A 163 0.85 -16.28 -1.60
C ILE A 163 0.68 -17.40 -0.58
N ALA A 164 1.61 -17.54 0.35
CA ALA A 164 1.55 -18.60 1.36
C ALA A 164 0.29 -18.51 2.25
N ALA A 165 -0.04 -17.30 2.73
CA ALA A 165 -1.20 -17.07 3.59
C ALA A 165 -2.51 -17.29 2.85
N VAL A 166 -2.64 -16.83 1.60
CA VAL A 166 -3.84 -16.99 0.78
C VAL A 166 -4.05 -18.47 0.43
N VAL A 167 -3.00 -19.18 0.01
CA VAL A 167 -3.08 -20.60 -0.30
C VAL A 167 -3.47 -21.39 0.96
N TRP A 168 -2.81 -21.12 2.07
CA TRP A 168 -3.13 -21.78 3.34
C TRP A 168 -4.57 -21.51 3.79
N ALA A 169 -5.04 -20.27 3.71
CA ALA A 169 -6.39 -19.89 4.11
C ALA A 169 -7.46 -20.59 3.26
N LEU A 170 -7.31 -20.59 1.93
CA LEU A 170 -8.31 -21.17 1.04
C LEU A 170 -8.31 -22.71 1.05
N THR A 171 -7.18 -23.35 1.27
CA THR A 171 -7.12 -24.82 1.41
C THR A 171 -7.83 -25.32 2.68
N ARG A 172 -7.87 -24.49 3.74
CA ARG A 172 -8.55 -24.81 5.00
C ARG A 172 -10.05 -24.47 5.02
N THR A 173 -10.51 -23.67 4.07
CA THR A 173 -11.88 -23.15 4.04
C THR A 173 -12.69 -23.66 2.86
N GLN A 174 -12.39 -24.86 2.36
CA GLN A 174 -13.18 -25.52 1.34
C GLN A 174 -14.60 -25.77 1.88
N GLY A 175 -15.61 -25.31 1.11
CA GLY A 175 -17.02 -25.41 1.52
C GLY A 175 -17.56 -24.21 2.33
N TRP A 176 -16.76 -23.22 2.64
CA TRP A 176 -17.25 -22.00 3.27
C TRP A 176 -17.93 -21.08 2.25
N PRO A 177 -18.85 -20.19 2.71
CA PRO A 177 -19.47 -19.20 1.84
C PRO A 177 -18.44 -18.28 1.17
N ASP A 178 -18.69 -17.89 -0.08
CA ASP A 178 -17.76 -17.09 -0.89
C ASP A 178 -17.38 -15.76 -0.22
N GLY A 179 -18.32 -15.10 0.46
CA GLY A 179 -18.03 -13.86 1.20
C GLY A 179 -17.00 -14.04 2.32
N SER A 180 -17.05 -15.14 3.06
CA SER A 180 -16.09 -15.47 4.12
C SER A 180 -14.72 -15.82 3.53
N ARG A 181 -14.69 -16.56 2.44
CA ARG A 181 -13.45 -16.90 1.72
C ARG A 181 -12.78 -15.66 1.15
N CYS A 182 -13.57 -14.74 0.56
CA CYS A 182 -13.08 -13.45 0.08
C CYS A 182 -12.50 -12.59 1.22
N ALA A 183 -13.18 -12.52 2.36
CA ALA A 183 -12.70 -11.80 3.54
C ALA A 183 -11.38 -12.38 4.07
N LEU A 184 -11.20 -13.70 4.06
CA LEU A 184 -9.95 -14.34 4.46
C LEU A 184 -8.79 -14.05 3.51
N VAL A 185 -9.04 -14.03 2.20
CA VAL A 185 -8.02 -13.63 1.21
C VAL A 185 -7.54 -12.20 1.47
N LEU A 186 -8.46 -11.29 1.79
CA LEU A 186 -8.12 -9.91 2.10
C LEU A 186 -7.46 -9.76 3.48
N ALA A 187 -7.81 -10.59 4.46
CA ALA A 187 -7.09 -10.68 5.73
C ALA A 187 -5.63 -11.13 5.53
N ALA A 188 -5.41 -12.14 4.69
CA ALA A 188 -4.08 -12.61 4.33
C ALA A 188 -3.26 -11.52 3.61
N THR A 189 -3.93 -10.73 2.77
CA THR A 189 -3.32 -9.56 2.11
C THR A 189 -2.93 -8.50 3.15
N ALA A 190 -3.82 -8.11 4.05
CA ALA A 190 -3.52 -7.15 5.11
C ALA A 190 -2.38 -7.63 6.04
N LEU A 191 -2.32 -8.93 6.33
CA LEU A 191 -1.22 -9.52 7.08
C LEU A 191 0.12 -9.39 6.32
N SER A 192 0.13 -9.65 5.01
CA SER A 192 1.34 -9.50 4.20
C SER A 192 1.85 -8.06 4.16
N GLU A 193 0.94 -7.07 4.13
CA GLU A 193 1.29 -5.65 4.22
C GLU A 193 1.91 -5.31 5.59
N ALA A 194 1.36 -5.84 6.68
CA ALA A 194 1.92 -5.66 8.02
C ALA A 194 3.35 -6.24 8.10
N VAL A 195 3.58 -7.45 7.58
CA VAL A 195 4.91 -8.08 7.54
C VAL A 195 5.89 -7.23 6.72
N SER A 196 5.48 -6.76 5.53
CA SER A 196 6.28 -5.86 4.69
C SER A 196 6.67 -4.59 5.43
N THR A 197 5.71 -3.97 6.12
CA THR A 197 5.95 -2.76 6.91
C THR A 197 6.93 -3.01 8.05
N VAL A 198 6.79 -4.12 8.79
CA VAL A 198 7.73 -4.51 9.86
C VAL A 198 9.14 -4.67 9.31
N LEU A 199 9.29 -5.36 8.17
CA LEU A 199 10.60 -5.50 7.51
C LEU A 199 11.19 -4.14 7.11
N MET A 200 10.37 -3.25 6.54
CA MET A 200 10.80 -1.89 6.19
C MET A 200 11.23 -1.09 7.42
N VAL A 201 10.52 -1.21 8.54
CA VAL A 201 10.89 -0.57 9.81
C VAL A 201 12.22 -1.15 10.33
N LEU A 202 12.45 -2.45 10.23
CA LEU A 202 13.72 -3.08 10.63
C LEU A 202 14.89 -2.60 9.78
N PHE A 203 14.71 -2.55 8.45
CA PHE A 203 15.72 -1.98 7.55
C PHE A 203 15.96 -0.50 7.86
N TYR A 204 14.91 0.27 8.10
CA TYR A 204 15.02 1.66 8.47
C TYR A 204 15.79 1.84 9.78
N ARG A 205 15.48 1.09 10.84
CA ARG A 205 16.20 1.18 12.13
C ARG A 205 17.70 0.95 11.97
N ARG A 206 18.09 -0.06 11.18
CA ARG A 206 19.51 -0.35 10.89
C ARG A 206 20.19 0.80 10.13
N GLU A 207 19.46 1.38 9.19
CA GLU A 207 20.00 2.45 8.35
C GLU A 207 19.99 3.81 9.06
N ALA A 208 18.98 4.09 9.87
CA ALA A 208 18.87 5.31 10.66
C ALA A 208 20.02 5.46 11.64
N ALA A 209 20.43 4.39 12.31
CA ALA A 209 21.60 4.38 13.19
C ALA A 209 22.89 4.78 12.47
N ARG A 210 23.02 4.40 11.19
CA ARG A 210 24.17 4.76 10.35
C ARG A 210 24.09 6.18 9.79
N CYS A 211 22.87 6.67 9.51
CA CYS A 211 22.65 7.97 8.87
C CYS A 211 22.60 9.13 9.83
N PHE A 212 21.83 8.97 10.88
CA PHE A 212 21.47 10.04 11.80
C PHE A 212 22.30 9.96 13.10
N GLY A 213 22.90 8.81 13.41
CA GLY A 213 23.68 8.61 14.64
C GLY A 213 22.81 8.90 15.87
N SER A 214 23.34 9.70 16.81
CA SER A 214 22.64 10.20 18.01
C SER A 214 21.96 11.54 17.80
N THR A 215 21.83 12.02 16.57
CA THR A 215 21.26 13.35 16.28
C THR A 215 19.77 13.36 16.59
N ALA A 216 19.36 14.18 17.56
CA ALA A 216 17.95 14.35 17.89
C ALA A 216 17.19 14.98 16.70
N PRO A 217 15.95 14.56 16.44
CA PRO A 217 15.15 15.12 15.36
C PRO A 217 14.84 16.59 15.65
N CYS A 218 15.35 17.49 14.81
CA CYS A 218 15.02 18.91 14.89
C CYS A 218 13.72 19.16 14.12
N PRO A 219 12.66 19.72 14.72
CA PRO A 219 11.43 20.00 14.04
C PRO A 219 11.53 21.32 13.25
N PRO A 220 11.71 21.32 11.92
CA PRO A 220 11.60 22.55 11.16
C PRO A 220 10.14 23.02 11.16
N ARG A 221 9.89 24.23 11.61
CA ARG A 221 8.54 24.84 11.73
C ARG A 221 7.80 24.92 10.38
N GLU A 222 8.54 25.04 9.30
CA GLU A 222 8.01 25.17 7.92
C GLU A 222 7.60 23.84 7.26
N VAL A 223 7.96 22.70 7.82
CA VAL A 223 7.76 21.40 7.18
C VAL A 223 6.28 21.05 6.99
N SER A 224 5.46 21.38 7.98
CA SER A 224 4.03 21.07 7.89
C SER A 224 3.36 21.80 6.73
N ARG A 225 3.74 23.06 6.48
CA ARG A 225 3.19 23.86 5.38
C ARG A 225 3.63 23.29 4.03
N ARG A 226 4.92 23.03 3.83
CA ARG A 226 5.45 22.43 2.61
C ARG A 226 4.87 21.05 2.32
N LEU A 227 4.65 20.26 3.38
CA LEU A 227 4.02 18.95 3.26
C LEU A 227 2.61 19.06 2.69
N TRP A 228 1.79 19.96 3.24
CA TRP A 228 0.42 20.17 2.78
C TRP A 228 0.37 20.80 1.38
N GLU A 229 1.28 21.69 1.02
CA GLU A 229 1.40 22.29 -0.31
C GLU A 229 1.70 21.24 -1.41
N ILE A 230 2.38 20.15 -1.06
CA ILE A 230 2.66 19.04 -1.98
C ILE A 230 1.56 17.98 -1.95
N LEU A 231 1.08 17.63 -0.74
CA LEU A 231 0.07 16.58 -0.57
C LEU A 231 -1.24 16.94 -1.26
N TRP A 232 -1.76 18.13 -1.03
CA TRP A 232 -3.09 18.52 -1.49
C TRP A 232 -3.28 18.41 -3.02
N PRO A 233 -2.40 18.97 -3.89
CA PRO A 233 -2.58 18.84 -5.32
C PRO A 233 -2.34 17.41 -5.85
N VAL A 234 -1.42 16.67 -5.25
CA VAL A 234 -1.12 15.28 -5.66
C VAL A 234 -2.24 14.33 -5.25
N GLU A 235 -2.75 14.46 -4.02
CA GLU A 235 -3.88 13.67 -3.55
C GLU A 235 -5.15 13.99 -4.32
N GLY A 236 -5.45 15.27 -4.55
CA GLY A 236 -6.64 15.68 -5.30
C GLY A 236 -6.65 15.13 -6.73
N GLY A 237 -5.54 15.24 -7.44
CA GLY A 237 -5.43 14.71 -8.81
C GLY A 237 -5.55 13.17 -8.87
N ARG A 238 -4.93 12.48 -7.94
CA ARG A 238 -4.98 11.01 -7.89
C ARG A 238 -6.31 10.47 -7.37
N ALA A 239 -6.91 11.13 -6.38
CA ALA A 239 -8.25 10.80 -5.90
C ALA A 239 -9.28 10.90 -7.03
N LEU A 240 -9.22 11.97 -7.82
CA LEU A 240 -10.10 12.16 -8.98
C LEU A 240 -9.87 11.08 -10.04
N SER A 241 -8.62 10.79 -10.38
CA SER A 241 -8.27 9.72 -11.34
C SER A 241 -8.73 8.34 -10.85
N SER A 242 -8.55 8.04 -9.57
CA SER A 242 -8.97 6.78 -8.97
C SER A 242 -10.50 6.66 -8.91
N ALA A 243 -11.20 7.75 -8.58
CA ALA A 243 -12.66 7.79 -8.58
C ALA A 243 -13.23 7.58 -10.00
N LEU A 244 -12.65 8.21 -11.02
CA LEU A 244 -13.02 8.01 -12.41
C LEU A 244 -12.81 6.55 -12.85
N HIS A 245 -11.66 5.97 -12.52
CA HIS A 245 -11.36 4.57 -12.85
C HIS A 245 -12.30 3.58 -12.14
N THR A 246 -12.68 3.90 -10.89
CA THR A 246 -13.66 3.09 -10.16
C THR A 246 -15.05 3.20 -10.79
N ALA A 247 -15.45 4.43 -11.20
CA ALA A 247 -16.71 4.66 -11.91
C ALA A 247 -16.75 3.92 -13.27
N GLU A 248 -15.66 3.97 -14.06
CA GLU A 248 -15.54 3.21 -15.30
C GLU A 248 -15.74 1.71 -15.07
N ASN A 249 -15.02 1.13 -14.09
CA ASN A 249 -15.10 -0.30 -13.80
C ASN A 249 -16.49 -0.74 -13.29
N MET A 250 -17.30 0.19 -12.78
CA MET A 250 -18.66 -0.07 -12.32
C MET A 250 -19.70 0.14 -13.43
N LEU A 251 -19.49 1.12 -14.32
CA LEU A 251 -20.43 1.42 -15.41
C LEU A 251 -20.38 0.39 -16.53
N VAL A 252 -19.19 -0.14 -16.86
CA VAL A 252 -19.06 -1.14 -17.93
C VAL A 252 -19.92 -2.39 -17.73
N PRO A 253 -19.98 -3.03 -16.53
CA PRO A 253 -20.88 -4.16 -16.30
C PRO A 253 -22.37 -3.81 -16.24
N ALA A 254 -22.69 -2.53 -15.94
CA ALA A 254 -24.08 -2.08 -15.84
C ALA A 254 -24.70 -1.74 -17.21
N CYS A 255 -23.86 -1.61 -18.24
CA CYS A 255 -24.28 -1.29 -19.61
C CYS A 255 -24.30 -2.53 -20.55
N LEU A 256 -23.85 -3.68 -20.06
CA LEU A 256 -23.92 -5.00 -20.72
C LEU A 256 -25.04 -5.85 -20.16
#